data_7ac6dfd363914a5ab64a502a84c9b8d0
#
_entry.id   7ac6dfd363914a5ab64a502a84c9b8d0
#
_cell.length_a   1.000
_cell.length_b   1.000
_cell.length_c   1.000
_cell.angle_alpha   90.00
_cell.angle_beta   90.00
_cell.angle_gamma   90.00
#
_symmetry.space_group_name_H-M   'P 1'
#
loop_
_entity.id
_entity.type
_entity.pdbx_description
1 polymer ?
#
loop_
_entity_poly.entity_id
_entity_poly.type
_entity_poly.pdbx_seq_one_letter_code
_entity_poly.pdbx_strand_id
1 'polypeptide(L)'
;MNVQTPKCLVGVKACDVDQSGKEMLKNELTINLLLDILFGKSSKSYYELYNEGLIDETFSYDYTQEEGFGFSMVGGDTEKPDELSERIQSIMMEAKSGKYLTEESLERTKKKKIGGFLRQLNSPDYIANQFTRYSFNEMNLFDVVPTLEEITYNDLKKSAEQFFEEDRFTVCQVVPNK
;
A
#
# COMPACT_ATOMS: atom_id res chain seq x y z
N MET A 1 25.31 -5.64 8.78
CA MET A 1 24.13 -5.64 9.67
C MET A 1 23.86 -7.08 10.05
N ASN A 2 23.89 -7.44 11.34
CA ASN A 2 23.55 -8.82 11.75
C ASN A 2 22.03 -8.87 11.97
N VAL A 3 21.31 -9.53 11.08
CA VAL A 3 19.90 -9.85 11.26
C VAL A 3 19.80 -11.26 11.86
N GLN A 4 18.86 -11.50 12.76
CA GLN A 4 18.61 -12.82 13.33
C GLN A 4 17.60 -13.60 12.46
N THR A 5 16.55 -12.94 12.04
CA THR A 5 15.54 -13.49 11.13
C THR A 5 15.71 -12.86 9.75
N PRO A 6 15.62 -13.63 8.66
CA PRO A 6 15.63 -13.08 7.31
C PRO A 6 14.49 -12.09 7.11
N LYS A 7 14.72 -11.08 6.26
CA LYS A 7 13.72 -10.07 5.89
C LYS A 7 13.48 -10.14 4.39
N CYS A 8 12.23 -10.03 4.00
CA CYS A 8 11.84 -9.96 2.60
C CYS A 8 10.95 -8.74 2.37
N LEU A 9 11.29 -7.93 1.38
CA LEU A 9 10.52 -6.78 0.93
C LEU A 9 10.32 -6.88 -0.58
N VAL A 10 9.07 -6.73 -1.02
CA VAL A 10 8.71 -6.58 -2.43
C VAL A 10 8.33 -5.13 -2.66
N GLY A 11 9.06 -4.45 -3.53
CA GLY A 11 8.79 -3.09 -3.97
C GLY A 11 8.11 -3.06 -5.33
N VAL A 12 7.25 -2.07 -5.55
CA VAL A 12 6.68 -1.75 -6.87
C VAL A 12 6.92 -0.28 -7.16
N LYS A 13 7.59 0.02 -8.28
CA LYS A 13 7.84 1.40 -8.70
C LYS A 13 6.57 2.00 -9.33
N ALA A 14 6.22 3.22 -8.92
CA ALA A 14 5.12 3.98 -9.54
C ALA A 14 5.47 4.45 -10.96
N CYS A 15 4.44 4.61 -11.78
CA CYS A 15 4.56 5.06 -13.18
C CYS A 15 4.23 6.54 -13.37
N ASP A 16 3.19 7.02 -12.72
CA ASP A 16 2.67 8.38 -12.89
C ASP A 16 3.20 9.28 -11.77
N VAL A 17 4.47 9.67 -11.89
CA VAL A 17 5.18 10.43 -10.84
C VAL A 17 5.23 11.95 -11.10
N ASP A 18 4.70 12.41 -12.24
CA ASP A 18 4.65 13.82 -12.59
C ASP A 18 3.30 14.49 -12.22
N GLN A 19 2.51 13.80 -11.38
CA GLN A 19 1.24 14.32 -10.87
C GLN A 19 1.46 15.26 -9.68
N SER A 20 0.57 16.23 -9.52
CA SER A 20 0.49 17.11 -8.34
C SER A 20 -0.96 17.35 -7.92
N GLY A 21 -1.15 17.99 -6.78
CA GLY A 21 -2.46 18.42 -6.31
C GLY A 21 -3.48 17.30 -6.14
N LYS A 22 -4.70 17.54 -6.60
CA LYS A 22 -5.82 16.58 -6.43
C LYS A 22 -5.61 15.26 -7.15
N GLU A 23 -4.93 15.26 -8.29
CA GLU A 23 -4.69 14.05 -9.05
C GLU A 23 -3.73 13.13 -8.31
N MET A 24 -2.63 13.67 -7.80
CA MET A 24 -1.68 12.96 -6.96
C MET A 24 -2.33 12.44 -5.67
N LEU A 25 -3.15 13.27 -4.99
CA LEU A 25 -3.88 12.86 -3.81
C LEU A 25 -4.81 11.66 -4.09
N LYS A 26 -5.58 11.73 -5.20
CA LYS A 26 -6.47 10.63 -5.58
C LYS A 26 -5.69 9.36 -5.87
N ASN A 27 -4.56 9.46 -6.59
CA ASN A 27 -3.70 8.32 -6.89
C ASN A 27 -3.12 7.70 -5.62
N GLU A 28 -2.52 8.52 -4.75
CA GLU A 28 -1.96 8.07 -3.45
C GLU A 28 -3.01 7.35 -2.61
N LEU A 29 -4.19 7.92 -2.46
CA LEU A 29 -5.28 7.34 -1.68
C LEU A 29 -5.80 6.04 -2.31
N THR A 30 -5.90 5.97 -3.64
CA THR A 30 -6.36 4.78 -4.35
C THR A 30 -5.39 3.61 -4.18
N ILE A 31 -4.08 3.85 -4.33
CA ILE A 31 -3.06 2.80 -4.14
C ILE A 31 -3.00 2.38 -2.66
N ASN A 32 -3.12 3.32 -1.73
CA ASN A 32 -3.20 3.00 -0.30
C ASN A 32 -4.44 2.14 0.05
N LEU A 33 -5.60 2.39 -0.58
CA LEU A 33 -6.78 1.54 -0.43
C LEU A 33 -6.54 0.15 -1.02
N LEU A 34 -5.94 0.08 -2.20
CA LEU A 34 -5.59 -1.17 -2.88
C LEU A 34 -4.69 -2.04 -2.01
N LEU A 35 -3.61 -1.49 -1.47
CA LEU A 35 -2.71 -2.21 -0.58
C LEU A 35 -3.38 -2.65 0.73
N ASP A 36 -4.25 -1.82 1.33
CA ASP A 36 -4.99 -2.18 2.55
C ASP A 36 -6.01 -3.30 2.28
N ILE A 37 -6.64 -3.34 1.11
CA ILE A 37 -7.54 -4.42 0.70
C ILE A 37 -6.75 -5.72 0.50
N LEU A 38 -5.56 -5.65 -0.08
CA LEU A 38 -4.74 -6.82 -0.35
C LEU A 38 -3.99 -7.32 0.88
N PHE A 39 -3.38 -6.44 1.66
CA PHE A 39 -2.41 -6.81 2.70
C PHE A 39 -2.79 -6.35 4.11
N GLY A 40 -3.92 -5.67 4.28
CA GLY A 40 -4.41 -5.27 5.60
C GLY A 40 -4.76 -6.49 6.46
N LYS A 41 -4.61 -6.39 7.78
CA LYS A 41 -4.85 -7.49 8.74
C LYS A 41 -6.23 -8.15 8.66
N SER A 42 -7.20 -7.50 8.03
CA SER A 42 -8.55 -8.04 7.80
C SER A 42 -8.76 -8.59 6.39
N SER A 43 -7.72 -8.62 5.55
CA SER A 43 -7.79 -9.12 4.19
C SER A 43 -7.70 -10.65 4.16
N LYS A 44 -8.27 -11.23 3.09
CA LYS A 44 -8.18 -12.68 2.86
C LYS A 44 -6.75 -13.12 2.63
N SER A 45 -5.97 -12.36 1.86
CA SER A 45 -4.58 -12.68 1.55
C SER A 45 -3.66 -12.58 2.78
N TYR A 46 -3.90 -11.62 3.69
CA TYR A 46 -3.18 -11.58 4.97
C TYR A 46 -3.41 -12.86 5.77
N TYR A 47 -4.67 -13.31 5.85
CA TYR A 47 -5.01 -14.55 6.56
C TYR A 47 -4.38 -15.78 5.90
N GLU A 48 -4.35 -15.85 4.57
CA GLU A 48 -3.69 -16.92 3.82
C GLU A 48 -2.18 -16.96 4.13
N LEU A 49 -1.48 -15.83 3.97
CA LEU A 49 -0.04 -15.71 4.26
C LEU A 49 0.32 -16.07 5.71
N TYR A 50 -0.53 -15.65 6.66
CA TYR A 50 -0.34 -15.96 8.07
C TYR A 50 -0.48 -17.46 8.36
N ASN A 51 -1.50 -18.13 7.80
CA ASN A 51 -1.72 -19.56 7.97
C ASN A 51 -0.65 -20.42 7.25
N GLU A 52 -0.09 -19.93 6.15
CA GLU A 52 1.03 -20.55 5.46
C GLU A 52 2.35 -20.39 6.25
N GLY A 53 2.35 -19.60 7.34
CA GLY A 53 3.53 -19.33 8.16
C GLY A 53 4.59 -18.51 7.40
N LEU A 54 4.15 -17.65 6.48
CA LEU A 54 5.02 -16.79 5.68
C LEU A 54 5.22 -15.41 6.30
N ILE A 55 4.29 -14.97 7.15
CA ILE A 55 4.30 -13.65 7.78
C ILE A 55 4.04 -13.74 9.29
N ASP A 56 4.51 -12.73 9.99
CA ASP A 56 4.27 -12.49 11.41
C ASP A 56 3.75 -11.06 11.66
N GLU A 57 3.88 -10.58 12.89
CA GLU A 57 3.44 -9.23 13.29
C GLU A 57 4.28 -8.09 12.67
N THR A 58 5.47 -8.38 12.14
CA THR A 58 6.34 -7.40 11.48
C THR A 58 5.89 -7.08 10.05
N PHE A 59 5.00 -7.91 9.49
CA PHE A 59 4.49 -7.72 8.14
C PHE A 59 3.76 -6.40 7.99
N SER A 60 4.20 -5.62 7.04
CA SER A 60 3.69 -4.27 6.77
C SER A 60 3.69 -3.95 5.30
N TYR A 61 2.96 -2.93 4.94
CA TYR A 61 2.92 -2.34 3.61
C TYR A 61 2.85 -0.84 3.71
N ASP A 62 3.43 -0.17 2.73
CA ASP A 62 3.42 1.29 2.60
C ASP A 62 3.45 1.71 1.14
N TYR A 63 2.95 2.90 0.86
CA TYR A 63 3.07 3.58 -0.41
C TYR A 63 3.50 5.02 -0.19
N THR A 64 4.55 5.41 -0.87
CA THR A 64 5.08 6.78 -0.87
C THR A 64 5.03 7.32 -2.28
N GLN A 65 4.49 8.53 -2.42
CA GLN A 65 4.54 9.30 -3.65
C GLN A 65 4.91 10.75 -3.34
N GLU A 66 5.88 11.25 -4.05
CA GLU A 66 6.33 12.63 -4.06
C GLU A 66 6.53 13.05 -5.53
N GLU A 67 6.73 14.34 -5.78
CA GLU A 67 7.02 14.83 -7.13
C GLU A 67 8.28 14.14 -7.69
N GLY A 68 8.14 13.48 -8.83
CA GLY A 68 9.23 12.80 -9.52
C GLY A 68 9.54 11.35 -9.09
N PHE A 69 8.94 10.85 -8.01
CA PHE A 69 9.10 9.44 -7.63
C PHE A 69 7.92 8.89 -6.82
N GLY A 70 7.75 7.58 -6.90
CA GLY A 70 6.79 6.87 -6.06
C GLY A 70 7.07 5.36 -6.06
N PHE A 71 6.74 4.71 -4.96
CA PHE A 71 6.89 3.26 -4.82
C PHE A 71 6.04 2.72 -3.67
N SER A 72 5.69 1.45 -3.77
CA SER A 72 5.19 0.70 -2.61
C SER A 72 6.24 -0.27 -2.10
N MET A 73 6.13 -0.62 -0.82
CA MET A 73 6.87 -1.71 -0.19
C MET A 73 5.89 -2.60 0.57
N VAL A 74 6.06 -3.91 0.43
CA VAL A 74 5.26 -4.92 1.15
C VAL A 74 6.21 -6.02 1.63
N GLY A 75 6.15 -6.39 2.90
CA GLY A 75 6.96 -7.48 3.44
C GLY A 75 7.18 -7.38 4.94
N GLY A 76 8.15 -8.13 5.44
CA GLY A 76 8.48 -8.23 6.85
C GLY A 76 9.53 -9.31 7.11
N ASP A 77 9.61 -9.74 8.35
CA ASP A 77 10.47 -10.85 8.77
C ASP A 77 9.82 -12.18 8.35
N THR A 78 10.63 -13.13 7.91
CA THR A 78 10.14 -14.45 7.47
C THR A 78 11.28 -15.46 7.41
N GLU A 79 11.01 -16.70 7.80
CA GLU A 79 11.96 -17.80 7.61
C GLU A 79 12.03 -18.29 6.16
N LYS A 80 11.09 -17.82 5.29
CA LYS A 80 10.91 -18.29 3.92
C LYS A 80 10.87 -17.11 2.92
N PRO A 81 11.97 -16.36 2.75
CA PRO A 81 11.95 -15.11 1.98
C PRO A 81 11.59 -15.30 0.49
N ASP A 82 11.99 -16.40 -0.13
CA ASP A 82 11.66 -16.69 -1.53
C ASP A 82 10.16 -16.96 -1.69
N GLU A 83 9.60 -17.85 -0.85
CA GLU A 83 8.16 -18.18 -0.87
C GLU A 83 7.31 -16.91 -0.59
N LEU A 84 7.72 -16.06 0.36
CA LEU A 84 7.00 -14.82 0.66
C LEU A 84 7.00 -13.87 -0.52
N SER A 85 8.16 -13.66 -1.17
CA SER A 85 8.26 -12.76 -2.32
C SER A 85 7.39 -13.23 -3.50
N GLU A 86 7.39 -14.51 -3.80
CA GLU A 86 6.56 -15.11 -4.85
C GLU A 86 5.06 -14.95 -4.54
N ARG A 87 4.67 -15.20 -3.28
CA ARG A 87 3.26 -15.07 -2.86
C ARG A 87 2.77 -13.62 -2.92
N ILE A 88 3.57 -12.63 -2.47
CA ILE A 88 3.21 -11.22 -2.56
C ILE A 88 3.02 -10.80 -4.03
N GLN A 89 3.96 -11.16 -4.91
CA GLN A 89 3.86 -10.85 -6.33
C GLN A 89 2.64 -11.52 -6.97
N SER A 90 2.39 -12.80 -6.66
CA SER A 90 1.19 -13.52 -7.13
C SER A 90 -0.10 -12.85 -6.71
N ILE A 91 -0.23 -12.41 -5.45
CA ILE A 91 -1.42 -11.70 -4.95
C ILE A 91 -1.62 -10.39 -5.71
N MET A 92 -0.56 -9.62 -5.93
CA MET A 92 -0.62 -8.36 -6.70
C MET A 92 -1.03 -8.59 -8.16
N MET A 93 -0.45 -9.60 -8.82
CA MET A 93 -0.80 -9.95 -10.20
C MET A 93 -2.24 -10.49 -10.32
N GLU A 94 -2.70 -11.27 -9.36
CA GLU A 94 -4.09 -11.74 -9.30
C GLU A 94 -5.09 -10.59 -9.06
N ALA A 95 -4.69 -9.53 -8.35
CA ALA A 95 -5.52 -8.34 -8.15
C ALA A 95 -5.81 -7.60 -9.48
N LYS A 96 -4.93 -7.66 -10.48
CA LYS A 96 -5.20 -7.12 -11.83
C LYS A 96 -6.42 -7.75 -12.47
N SER A 97 -6.68 -9.02 -12.22
CA SER A 97 -7.88 -9.72 -12.71
C SER A 97 -9.13 -9.46 -11.85
N GLY A 98 -9.02 -8.64 -10.81
CA GLY A 98 -10.08 -8.34 -9.86
C GLY A 98 -10.20 -9.32 -8.70
N LYS A 99 -9.33 -10.34 -8.61
CA LYS A 99 -9.30 -11.23 -7.44
C LYS A 99 -8.96 -10.42 -6.19
N TYR A 100 -9.62 -10.69 -5.09
CA TYR A 100 -9.57 -9.96 -3.81
C TYR A 100 -10.27 -8.59 -3.81
N LEU A 101 -10.56 -7.99 -4.98
CA LEU A 101 -11.20 -6.68 -5.08
C LEU A 101 -12.72 -6.84 -5.18
N THR A 102 -13.45 -6.23 -4.27
CA THR A 102 -14.92 -6.17 -4.28
C THR A 102 -15.39 -4.78 -3.85
N GLU A 103 -16.60 -4.37 -4.28
CA GLU A 103 -17.20 -3.12 -3.81
C GLU A 103 -17.33 -3.11 -2.28
N GLU A 104 -17.68 -4.25 -1.68
CA GLU A 104 -17.79 -4.37 -0.23
C GLU A 104 -16.43 -4.13 0.46
N SER A 105 -15.33 -4.72 -0.05
CA SER A 105 -14.00 -4.50 0.50
C SER A 105 -13.56 -3.05 0.36
N LEU A 106 -13.87 -2.40 -0.76
CA LEU A 106 -13.59 -0.98 -0.97
C LEU A 106 -14.33 -0.12 0.04
N GLU A 107 -15.65 -0.27 0.16
CA GLU A 107 -16.47 0.54 1.08
C GLU A 107 -16.06 0.34 2.56
N ARG A 108 -15.75 -0.89 2.95
CA ARG A 108 -15.24 -1.17 4.30
C ARG A 108 -13.90 -0.49 4.55
N THR A 109 -12.99 -0.55 3.58
CA THR A 109 -11.63 0.03 3.71
C THR A 109 -11.68 1.54 3.68
N LYS A 110 -12.54 2.17 2.86
CA LYS A 110 -12.79 3.61 2.86
C LYS A 110 -13.23 4.08 4.25
N LYS A 111 -14.25 3.45 4.83
CA LYS A 111 -14.75 3.80 6.17
C LYS A 111 -13.65 3.67 7.23
N LYS A 112 -12.85 2.62 7.18
CA LYS A 112 -11.70 2.43 8.07
C LYS A 112 -10.68 3.56 7.92
N LYS A 113 -10.29 3.92 6.68
CA LYS A 113 -9.33 4.99 6.37
C LYS A 113 -9.85 6.36 6.84
N ILE A 114 -11.10 6.69 6.53
CA ILE A 114 -11.75 7.94 6.98
C ILE A 114 -11.75 8.03 8.51
N GLY A 115 -12.21 6.96 9.19
CA GLY A 115 -12.20 6.92 10.66
C GLY A 115 -10.81 7.04 11.28
N GLY A 116 -9.80 6.43 10.65
CA GLY A 116 -8.39 6.55 11.03
C GLY A 116 -7.88 7.99 10.86
N PHE A 117 -8.13 8.58 9.71
CA PHE A 117 -7.75 9.97 9.40
C PHE A 117 -8.38 10.98 10.37
N LEU A 118 -9.69 10.90 10.60
CA LEU A 118 -10.39 11.78 11.53
C LEU A 118 -9.84 11.67 12.96
N ARG A 119 -9.42 10.47 13.38
CA ARG A 119 -8.77 10.27 14.68
C ARG A 119 -7.40 10.94 14.74
N GLN A 120 -6.61 10.86 13.66
CA GLN A 120 -5.29 11.48 13.58
C GLN A 120 -5.35 13.01 13.60
N LEU A 121 -6.44 13.63 13.16
CA LEU A 121 -6.66 15.08 13.27
C LEU A 121 -6.77 15.60 14.73
N ASN A 122 -6.83 14.71 15.73
CA ASN A 122 -6.69 15.12 17.13
C ASN A 122 -5.22 15.36 17.55
N SER A 123 -4.24 15.04 16.70
CA SER A 123 -2.82 15.28 16.95
C SER A 123 -2.34 16.52 16.18
N PRO A 124 -1.96 17.62 16.87
CA PRO A 124 -1.40 18.80 16.21
C PRO A 124 -0.13 18.49 15.42
N ASP A 125 0.72 17.59 15.91
CA ASP A 125 1.95 17.18 15.24
C ASP A 125 1.64 16.46 13.90
N TYR A 126 0.62 15.59 13.90
CA TYR A 126 0.16 14.95 12.66
C TYR A 126 -0.33 15.98 11.66
N ILE A 127 -1.18 16.93 12.11
CA ILE A 127 -1.71 17.98 11.24
C ILE A 127 -0.56 18.79 10.64
N ALA A 128 0.38 19.26 11.48
CA ALA A 128 1.49 20.07 11.02
C ALA A 128 2.35 19.35 9.98
N ASN A 129 2.72 18.10 10.25
CA ASN A 129 3.55 17.30 9.35
C ASN A 129 2.82 16.98 8.02
N GLN A 130 1.58 16.53 8.08
CA GLN A 130 0.82 16.17 6.88
C GLN A 130 0.42 17.41 6.06
N PHE A 131 0.04 18.49 6.71
CA PHE A 131 -0.26 19.73 6.01
C PHE A 131 0.97 20.26 5.26
N THR A 132 2.14 20.22 5.89
CA THR A 132 3.41 20.64 5.26
C THR A 132 3.74 19.75 4.06
N ARG A 133 3.72 18.42 4.24
CA ARG A 133 3.98 17.47 3.15
C ARG A 133 3.02 17.68 1.99
N TYR A 134 1.73 17.82 2.27
CA TYR A 134 0.72 18.01 1.23
C TYR A 134 0.89 19.34 0.50
N SER A 135 1.26 20.41 1.23
CA SER A 135 1.51 21.73 0.61
C SER A 135 2.68 21.68 -0.38
N PHE A 136 3.74 20.91 -0.13
CA PHE A 136 4.85 20.74 -1.08
C PHE A 136 4.44 20.06 -2.38
N ASN A 137 3.42 19.22 -2.33
CA ASN A 137 2.89 18.47 -3.47
C ASN A 137 1.61 19.12 -4.04
N GLU A 138 1.31 20.36 -3.71
CA GLU A 138 0.09 21.10 -4.09
C GLU A 138 -1.22 20.39 -3.67
N MET A 139 -1.13 19.44 -2.75
CA MET A 139 -2.29 18.75 -2.17
C MET A 139 -2.87 19.53 -1.00
N ASN A 140 -4.13 19.24 -0.67
CA ASN A 140 -4.78 19.80 0.50
C ASN A 140 -5.21 18.71 1.48
N LEU A 141 -4.80 18.83 2.75
CA LEU A 141 -5.13 17.87 3.80
C LEU A 141 -6.65 17.67 3.98
N PHE A 142 -7.43 18.74 3.81
CA PHE A 142 -8.88 18.70 3.97
C PHE A 142 -9.63 18.03 2.80
N ASP A 143 -8.96 17.80 1.68
CA ASP A 143 -9.52 17.08 0.53
C ASP A 143 -9.42 15.55 0.68
N VAL A 144 -8.76 15.04 1.73
CA VAL A 144 -8.58 13.58 1.95
C VAL A 144 -9.92 12.85 2.05
N VAL A 145 -10.85 13.32 2.89
CA VAL A 145 -12.14 12.67 3.07
C VAL A 145 -12.99 12.74 1.80
N PRO A 146 -13.23 13.92 1.20
CA PRO A 146 -13.96 13.97 -0.08
C PRO A 146 -13.36 13.09 -1.16
N THR A 147 -12.03 13.09 -1.31
CA THR A 147 -11.36 12.27 -2.31
C THR A 147 -11.55 10.77 -2.04
N LEU A 148 -11.45 10.32 -0.78
CA LEU A 148 -11.73 8.92 -0.42
C LEU A 148 -13.16 8.52 -0.77
N GLU A 149 -14.14 9.41 -0.55
CA GLU A 149 -15.55 9.15 -0.90
C GLU A 149 -15.76 9.04 -2.41
N GLU A 150 -15.05 9.83 -3.22
CA GLU A 150 -15.14 9.83 -4.69
C GLU A 150 -14.49 8.61 -5.36
N ILE A 151 -13.53 7.93 -4.70
CA ILE A 151 -12.86 6.76 -5.30
C ILE A 151 -13.87 5.63 -5.53
N THR A 152 -13.93 5.15 -6.78
CA THR A 152 -14.83 4.09 -7.22
C THR A 152 -14.11 2.74 -7.35
N TYR A 153 -14.90 1.66 -7.46
CA TYR A 153 -14.36 0.33 -7.76
C TYR A 153 -13.58 0.30 -9.10
N ASN A 154 -14.05 1.07 -10.09
CA ASN A 154 -13.34 1.19 -11.37
C ASN A 154 -11.99 1.89 -11.22
N ASP A 155 -11.88 2.92 -10.38
CA ASP A 155 -10.60 3.57 -10.09
C ASP A 155 -9.63 2.55 -9.46
N LEU A 156 -10.10 1.77 -8.48
CA LEU A 156 -9.31 0.75 -7.81
C LEU A 156 -8.81 -0.33 -8.79
N LYS A 157 -9.69 -0.83 -9.66
CA LYS A 157 -9.35 -1.84 -10.66
C LYS A 157 -8.33 -1.30 -11.67
N LYS A 158 -8.58 -0.11 -12.20
CA LYS A 158 -7.65 0.57 -13.11
C LYS A 158 -6.26 0.77 -12.48
N SER A 159 -6.23 1.20 -11.22
CA SER A 159 -4.97 1.36 -10.50
C SER A 159 -4.25 0.02 -10.31
N ALA A 160 -4.95 -1.08 -10.00
CA ALA A 160 -4.34 -2.41 -9.91
C ALA A 160 -3.75 -2.85 -11.25
N GLU A 161 -4.46 -2.63 -12.37
CA GLU A 161 -4.00 -2.96 -13.71
C GLU A 161 -2.75 -2.18 -14.11
N GLN A 162 -2.68 -0.89 -13.75
CA GLN A 162 -1.58 0.01 -14.14
C GLN A 162 -0.37 -0.08 -13.20
N PHE A 163 -0.60 -0.32 -11.91
CA PHE A 163 0.46 -0.29 -10.92
C PHE A 163 1.22 -1.61 -10.83
N PHE A 164 0.54 -2.76 -10.90
CA PHE A 164 1.16 -4.08 -10.76
C PHE A 164 1.62 -4.63 -12.11
N GLU A 165 2.69 -4.05 -12.68
CA GLU A 165 3.35 -4.57 -13.88
C GLU A 165 4.61 -5.35 -13.50
N GLU A 166 4.89 -6.48 -14.18
CA GLU A 166 5.98 -7.40 -13.84
C GLU A 166 7.37 -6.74 -13.85
N ASP A 167 7.58 -5.82 -14.77
CA ASP A 167 8.85 -5.10 -14.93
C ASP A 167 9.13 -4.03 -13.84
N ARG A 168 8.13 -3.76 -13.00
CA ARG A 168 8.22 -2.77 -11.90
C ARG A 168 8.48 -3.39 -10.53
N PHE A 169 8.47 -4.72 -10.45
CA PHE A 169 8.76 -5.39 -9.19
C PHE A 169 10.26 -5.40 -8.88
N THR A 170 10.57 -5.20 -7.62
CA THR A 170 11.90 -5.35 -7.06
C THR A 170 11.79 -6.15 -5.78
N VAL A 171 12.62 -7.19 -5.64
CA VAL A 171 12.71 -7.99 -4.41
C VAL A 171 14.01 -7.66 -3.68
N CYS A 172 13.90 -7.33 -2.40
CA CYS A 172 15.03 -7.12 -1.52
C CYS A 172 14.96 -8.14 -0.36
N GLN A 173 16.03 -8.91 -0.20
CA GLN A 173 16.15 -9.87 0.89
C GLN A 173 17.40 -9.57 1.70
N VAL A 174 17.27 -9.59 3.02
CA VAL A 174 18.39 -9.50 3.96
C VAL A 174 18.44 -10.79 4.75
N VAL A 175 19.49 -11.57 4.56
CA VAL A 175 19.66 -12.87 5.22
C VAL A 175 20.77 -12.81 6.26
N PRO A 176 20.69 -13.62 7.34
CA PRO A 176 21.77 -13.74 8.31
C PRO A 176 23.09 -14.19 7.64
N ASN A 177 24.20 -13.62 8.08
CA ASN A 177 25.51 -14.17 7.69
C ASN A 177 25.67 -15.58 8.29
N LYS A 178 26.04 -16.52 7.46
CA LYS A 178 26.43 -17.87 7.90
C LYS A 178 27.74 -17.84 8.65
#